data_c81573e941b191e9aff7c4a697406ed8
#
_entry.id   c81573e941b191e9aff7c4a697406ed8
#
_cell.length_a   1.000
_cell.length_b   1.000
_cell.length_c   1.000
_cell.angle_alpha   90.00
_cell.angle_beta   90.00
_cell.angle_gamma   90.00
#
_symmetry.space_group_name_H-M   'P 1'
#
loop_
_entity.id
_entity.type
_entity.pdbx_description
1 polymer ?
#
loop_
_entity_poly.entity_id
_entity_poly.type
_entity_poly.pdbx_seq_one_letter_code
_entity_poly.pdbx_strand_id
1 'polypeptide(L)'
;MQNDRFEIPVTVRSGAADTNLALNSAREASDFLLSNWTGKRTPKHRAALQACHDAIAGEKPVMNARRAFIAAAREADVFVSDKPPV
;
A
#
# COMPACT_ATOMS: atom_id res chain seq x y z
N MET A 1 4.52 14.25 16.16
CA MET A 1 4.76 12.88 15.69
C MET A 1 3.78 12.53 14.57
N GLN A 2 4.29 12.11 13.43
CA GLN A 2 3.46 11.78 12.28
C GLN A 2 2.85 10.40 12.48
N ASN A 3 1.56 10.29 12.24
CA ASN A 3 0.88 9.00 12.27
C ASN A 3 0.53 8.59 10.84
N ASP A 4 1.29 7.67 10.28
CA ASP A 4 1.08 7.16 8.93
C ASP A 4 0.30 5.84 8.92
N ARG A 5 -0.33 5.50 10.03
CA ARG A 5 -1.05 4.26 10.19
C ARG A 5 -2.37 4.26 9.46
N PHE A 6 -2.66 3.18 8.76
CA PHE A 6 -3.96 2.98 8.16
C PHE A 6 -4.98 2.65 9.25
N GLU A 7 -6.17 3.21 9.14
CA GLU A 7 -7.25 2.89 10.05
C GLU A 7 -7.66 1.42 9.92
N ILE A 8 -7.70 0.93 8.70
CA ILE A 8 -7.98 -0.46 8.38
C ILE A 8 -6.83 -0.98 7.52
N PRO A 9 -6.19 -2.10 7.91
CA PRO A 9 -5.08 -2.64 7.13
C PRO A 9 -5.49 -3.02 5.72
N VAL A 10 -4.55 -2.92 4.79
CA VAL A 10 -4.73 -3.40 3.42
C VAL A 10 -4.02 -4.72 3.29
N THR A 11 -4.74 -5.77 2.90
CA THR A 11 -4.15 -7.09 2.72
C THR A 11 -3.82 -7.31 1.25
N VAL A 12 -2.61 -7.73 0.99
CA VAL A 12 -2.12 -7.99 -0.37
C VAL A 12 -1.45 -9.35 -0.41
N ARG A 13 -1.28 -9.87 -1.62
CA ARG A 13 -0.58 -11.12 -1.84
C ARG A 13 0.89 -10.85 -2.09
N SER A 14 1.74 -11.56 -1.36
CA SER A 14 3.18 -11.52 -1.63
C SER A 14 3.47 -12.49 -2.78
N GLY A 15 3.99 -11.96 -3.89
CA GLY A 15 4.27 -12.79 -5.05
C GLY A 15 5.36 -13.82 -4.83
N ALA A 16 6.33 -13.49 -3.98
CA ALA A 16 7.47 -14.38 -3.74
C ALA A 16 7.13 -15.57 -2.85
N ALA A 17 6.27 -15.35 -1.84
CA ALA A 17 6.00 -16.35 -0.82
C ALA A 17 4.59 -16.95 -0.91
N ASP A 18 3.77 -16.46 -1.82
CA ASP A 18 2.36 -16.86 -1.99
C ASP A 18 1.58 -16.79 -0.67
N THR A 19 1.90 -15.78 0.14
CA THR A 19 1.23 -15.52 1.40
C THR A 19 0.61 -14.14 1.39
N ASN A 20 -0.39 -13.95 2.24
CA ASN A 20 -1.04 -12.65 2.37
C ASN A 20 -0.30 -11.82 3.41
N LEU A 21 -0.12 -10.54 3.11
CA LEU A 21 0.50 -9.58 4.00
C LEU A 21 -0.51 -8.49 4.35
N ALA A 22 -0.62 -8.17 5.62
CA ALA A 22 -1.44 -7.06 6.07
C ALA A 22 -0.54 -5.83 6.24
N LEU A 23 -0.83 -4.78 5.48
CA LEU A 23 -0.06 -3.54 5.53
C LEU A 23 -0.81 -2.54 6.39
N ASN A 24 -0.19 -2.10 7.46
CA ASN A 24 -0.84 -1.30 8.49
C ASN A 24 -0.52 0.19 8.42
N SER A 25 0.41 0.58 7.58
CA SER A 25 0.84 1.97 7.51
C SER A 25 1.35 2.32 6.12
N ALA A 26 1.47 3.63 5.86
CA ALA A 26 2.05 4.10 4.60
C ALA A 26 3.49 3.63 4.44
N ARG A 27 4.23 3.53 5.56
CA ARG A 27 5.60 3.04 5.51
C ARG A 27 5.65 1.59 5.05
N GLU A 28 4.79 0.74 5.59
CA GLU A 28 4.73 -0.67 5.19
C GLU A 28 4.31 -0.81 3.73
N ALA A 29 3.35 0.02 3.30
CA ALA A 29 2.93 0.03 1.90
C ALA A 29 4.05 0.47 0.97
N SER A 30 4.82 1.49 1.37
CA SER A 30 5.97 1.95 0.60
C SER A 30 7.02 0.86 0.48
N ASP A 31 7.33 0.17 1.58
CA ASP A 31 8.28 -0.93 1.56
C ASP A 31 7.83 -2.04 0.62
N PHE A 32 6.55 -2.37 0.64
CA PHE A 32 6.00 -3.38 -0.26
C PHE A 32 6.15 -2.96 -1.72
N LEU A 33 5.85 -1.69 -2.03
CA LEU A 33 5.98 -1.17 -3.38
C LEU A 33 7.41 -1.19 -3.89
N LEU A 34 8.39 -1.02 -3.01
CA LEU A 34 9.79 -0.97 -3.39
C LEU A 34 10.47 -2.35 -3.39
N SER A 35 10.09 -3.22 -2.46
CA SER A 35 10.82 -4.47 -2.23
C SER A 35 10.09 -5.71 -2.69
N ASN A 36 8.78 -5.73 -2.63
CA ASN A 36 7.99 -6.95 -2.86
C ASN A 36 7.03 -6.83 -4.04
N TRP A 37 7.14 -5.79 -4.81
CA TRP A 37 6.24 -5.59 -5.95
C TRP A 37 6.64 -6.50 -7.09
N THR A 38 5.71 -7.34 -7.54
CA THR A 38 5.97 -8.30 -8.61
C THR A 38 5.44 -7.85 -9.97
N GLY A 39 4.60 -6.81 -9.99
CA GLY A 39 4.04 -6.29 -11.22
C GLY A 39 4.93 -5.23 -11.85
N LYS A 40 4.47 -4.69 -12.97
CA LYS A 40 5.15 -3.59 -13.62
C LYS A 40 5.01 -2.32 -12.81
N ARG A 41 5.99 -1.43 -12.93
CA ARG A 41 5.96 -0.13 -12.27
C ARG A 41 5.21 0.87 -13.14
N THR A 42 3.89 0.81 -13.06
CA THR A 42 2.98 1.65 -13.84
C THR A 42 2.84 3.03 -13.21
N PRO A 43 2.16 3.98 -13.89
CA PRO A 43 1.85 5.27 -13.26
C PRO A 43 1.09 5.13 -11.94
N LYS A 44 0.22 4.14 -11.81
CA LYS A 44 -0.48 3.91 -10.55
C LYS A 44 0.46 3.47 -9.44
N HIS A 45 1.47 2.66 -9.76
CA HIS A 45 2.50 2.29 -8.81
C HIS A 45 3.26 3.52 -8.31
N ARG A 46 3.64 4.39 -9.24
CA ARG A 46 4.35 5.63 -8.88
C ARG A 46 3.48 6.55 -8.04
N ALA A 47 2.21 6.68 -8.41
CA ALA A 47 1.28 7.51 -7.64
C ALA A 47 1.12 6.99 -6.22
N ALA A 48 1.03 5.66 -6.06
CA ALA A 48 0.93 5.03 -4.75
C ALA A 48 2.18 5.30 -3.92
N LEU A 49 3.35 5.16 -4.52
CA LEU A 49 4.61 5.40 -3.83
C LEU A 49 4.72 6.85 -3.39
N GLN A 50 4.37 7.79 -4.26
CA GLN A 50 4.39 9.21 -3.93
C GLN A 50 3.41 9.53 -2.82
N ALA A 51 2.18 8.98 -2.89
CA ALA A 51 1.18 9.22 -1.87
C ALA A 51 1.62 8.67 -0.51
N CYS A 52 2.30 7.52 -0.49
CA CYS A 52 2.84 6.97 0.75
C CYS A 52 3.91 7.88 1.33
N HIS A 53 4.81 8.39 0.49
CA HIS A 53 5.85 9.32 0.95
C HIS A 53 5.26 10.61 1.50
N ASP A 54 4.23 11.15 0.82
CA ASP A 54 3.55 12.36 1.29
C ASP A 54 2.89 12.13 2.64
N ALA A 55 2.29 10.98 2.84
CA ALA A 55 1.65 10.64 4.12
C ALA A 55 2.69 10.47 5.23
N ILE A 56 3.82 9.83 4.94
CA ILE A 56 4.91 9.66 5.90
C ILE A 56 5.48 11.01 6.30
N ALA A 57 5.62 11.92 5.34
CA ALA A 57 6.12 13.27 5.60
C ALA A 57 5.08 14.17 6.28
N GLY A 58 3.82 13.72 6.36
CA GLY A 58 2.76 14.51 6.97
C GLY A 58 2.20 15.59 6.06
N GLU A 59 2.51 15.53 4.77
CA GLU A 59 2.05 16.54 3.82
C GLU A 59 0.64 16.29 3.31
N LYS A 60 0.19 15.03 3.34
CA LYS A 60 -1.13 14.63 2.89
C LYS A 60 -1.73 13.57 3.80
N PRO A 61 -3.07 13.46 3.83
CA PRO A 61 -3.72 12.45 4.65
C PRO A 61 -3.30 11.03 4.29
N VAL A 62 -3.21 10.19 5.31
CA VAL A 62 -2.89 8.77 5.13
C VAL A 62 -3.92 8.08 4.23
N MET A 63 -5.15 8.53 4.27
CA MET A 63 -6.21 7.97 3.43
C MET A 63 -5.88 8.07 1.94
N ASN A 64 -5.19 9.14 1.51
CA ASN A 64 -4.75 9.26 0.13
C ASN A 64 -3.77 8.16 -0.25
N ALA A 65 -2.84 7.86 0.65
CA ALA A 65 -1.87 6.78 0.43
C ALA A 65 -2.60 5.44 0.33
N ARG A 66 -3.54 5.20 1.20
CA ARG A 66 -4.30 3.96 1.22
C ARG A 66 -5.06 3.76 -0.09
N ARG A 67 -5.76 4.79 -0.56
CA ARG A 67 -6.53 4.72 -1.81
C ARG A 67 -5.62 4.49 -3.01
N ALA A 68 -4.54 5.24 -3.09
CA ALA A 68 -3.60 5.11 -4.20
C ALA A 68 -2.95 3.73 -4.22
N PHE A 69 -2.60 3.23 -3.05
CA PHE A 69 -2.01 1.90 -2.92
C PHE A 69 -3.00 0.81 -3.37
N ILE A 70 -4.25 0.90 -2.93
CA ILE A 70 -5.29 -0.06 -3.32
C ILE A 70 -5.47 -0.07 -4.84
N ALA A 71 -5.51 1.10 -5.46
CA ALA A 71 -5.65 1.19 -6.92
C ALA A 71 -4.48 0.50 -7.63
N ALA A 72 -3.26 0.71 -7.15
CA ALA A 72 -2.08 0.07 -7.73
C ALA A 72 -2.11 -1.44 -7.50
N ALA A 73 -2.53 -1.88 -6.32
CA ALA A 73 -2.59 -3.30 -5.99
C ALA A 73 -3.63 -4.03 -6.85
N ARG A 74 -4.75 -3.39 -7.12
CA ARG A 74 -5.78 -3.97 -8.00
C ARG A 74 -5.27 -4.11 -9.44
N GLU A 75 -4.55 -3.11 -9.90
CA GLU A 75 -3.98 -3.16 -11.25
C GLU A 75 -2.98 -4.30 -11.39
N ALA A 76 -2.18 -4.53 -10.36
CA ALA A 76 -1.16 -5.58 -10.37
C ALA A 76 -1.71 -6.95 -9.96
N ASP A 77 -3.00 -7.03 -9.62
CA ASP A 77 -3.67 -8.27 -9.22
C ASP A 77 -3.06 -8.88 -7.95
N VAL A 78 -2.63 -8.03 -7.03
CA VAL A 78 -2.13 -8.47 -5.72
C VAL A 78 -3.04 -8.06 -4.57
N PHE A 79 -4.11 -7.35 -4.86
CA PHE A 79 -5.05 -6.90 -3.84
C PHE A 79 -5.89 -8.07 -3.35
N VAL A 80 -5.96 -8.23 -2.02
CA VAL A 80 -6.77 -9.28 -1.38
C VAL A 80 -7.96 -8.67 -0.69
N SER A 81 -7.74 -7.76 0.26
CA SER A 81 -8.83 -7.18 1.03
C SER A 81 -8.42 -5.85 1.64
N ASP A 82 -9.40 -4.95 1.77
CA ASP A 82 -9.23 -3.69 2.49
C ASP A 82 -10.21 -3.61 3.67
N LYS A 83 -10.78 -4.75 4.06
CA LYS A 83 -11.73 -4.81 5.16
C LYS A 83 -11.07 -5.42 6.39
N PRO A 84 -11.56 -5.06 7.61
CA PRO A 84 -11.00 -5.65 8.81
C PRO A 84 -11.28 -7.15 8.83
N PRO A 85 -10.43 -7.93 9.50
CA PRO A 85 -10.69 -9.35 9.67
C PRO A 85 -11.95 -9.56 10.51
N VAL A 86 -12.68 -10.58 10.18
CA VAL A 86 -13.92 -10.92 10.86
C VAL A 86 -13.61 -11.80 12.06
#